data_33f0013546792192215a9859c3644be3
#
_entry.id   33f0013546792192215a9859c3644be3
#
_cell.length_a   1.000
_cell.length_b   1.000
_cell.length_c   1.000
_cell.angle_alpha   90.00
_cell.angle_beta   90.00
_cell.angle_gamma   90.00
#
_symmetry.space_group_name_H-M   'P 1'
#
loop_
_entity.id
_entity.type
_entity.pdbx_description
1 polymer ?
#
loop_
_entity_poly.entity_id
_entity_poly.type
_entity_poly.pdbx_seq_one_letter_code
_entity_poly.pdbx_strand_id
1 'polypeptide(L)'
;LVVGGYGLFGVVTSARLRMVRRQKVERVVELLGLPELMQAFDARIRAGYTYGDFQFATDPGSPGFLNDGVFSCYRPVDDARPIAANQLRLHQADWRRLLYLAHVNKRRAFIEFTDFYLRSSGQLYWNDTHQLNIYLDDYHGQLDAHLGAHVPGTEMITELYVPREHLTFFMSTVREDF
;
A
#
# COMPACT_ATOMS: atom_id res chain seq x y z
N LEU A 1 16.82 3.22 19.82
CA LEU A 1 15.90 3.08 20.98
C LEU A 1 14.90 4.24 21.10
N VAL A 2 15.27 5.48 20.73
CA VAL A 2 14.34 6.63 20.81
C VAL A 2 13.38 6.61 19.62
N VAL A 3 13.88 6.40 18.40
CA VAL A 3 13.06 6.21 17.19
C VAL A 3 12.40 4.83 17.26
N GLY A 4 11.08 4.78 17.14
CA GLY A 4 10.28 3.56 17.34
C GLY A 4 10.02 3.20 18.82
N GLY A 5 10.40 4.06 19.75
CA GLY A 5 10.21 3.82 21.19
C GLY A 5 8.87 4.28 21.76
N TYR A 6 7.93 4.72 20.93
CA TYR A 6 6.57 5.14 21.30
C TYR A 6 6.49 6.16 22.45
N GLY A 7 7.53 7.01 22.57
CA GLY A 7 7.61 8.00 23.64
C GLY A 7 8.09 7.47 25.01
N LEU A 8 8.32 6.16 25.14
CA LEU A 8 8.70 5.54 26.42
C LEU A 8 10.11 5.92 26.87
N PHE A 9 10.99 6.34 25.95
CA PHE A 9 12.39 6.60 26.22
C PHE A 9 12.76 8.09 26.19
N GLY A 10 11.82 8.96 25.86
CA GLY A 10 12.03 10.40 25.81
C GLY A 10 11.23 11.11 24.74
N VAL A 11 11.37 12.43 24.71
CA VAL A 11 10.73 13.32 23.74
C VAL A 11 11.80 13.85 22.78
N VAL A 12 11.59 13.70 21.48
CA VAL A 12 12.46 14.28 20.45
C VAL A 12 12.07 15.75 20.26
N THR A 13 12.96 16.67 20.67
CA THR A 13 12.73 18.12 20.56
C THR A 13 13.23 18.71 19.25
N SER A 14 14.17 18.05 18.59
CA SER A 14 14.67 18.48 17.27
C SER A 14 15.26 17.28 16.52
N ALA A 15 15.21 17.33 15.19
CA ALA A 15 15.84 16.34 14.32
C ALA A 15 16.50 17.01 13.11
N ARG A 16 17.67 16.52 12.72
CA ARG A 16 18.33 16.92 11.46
C ARG A 16 18.18 15.79 10.44
N LEU A 17 17.48 16.07 9.35
CA LEU A 17 17.22 15.12 8.30
C LEU A 17 18.11 15.41 7.08
N ARG A 18 18.67 14.34 6.50
CA ARG A 18 19.34 14.42 5.20
C ARG A 18 18.29 14.34 4.11
N MET A 19 18.12 15.42 3.36
CA MET A 19 17.18 15.47 2.24
C MET A 19 17.79 14.81 1.00
N VAL A 20 16.93 14.17 0.21
CA VAL A 20 17.26 13.68 -1.13
C VAL A 20 16.60 14.55 -2.19
N ARG A 21 17.17 14.56 -3.41
CA ARG A 21 16.59 15.31 -4.51
C ARG A 21 15.21 14.77 -4.85
N ARG A 22 14.26 15.69 -5.04
CA ARG A 22 12.95 15.41 -5.60
C ARG A 22 13.11 14.96 -7.06
N GLN A 23 12.43 13.87 -7.45
CA GLN A 23 12.50 13.32 -8.81
C GLN A 23 11.13 12.82 -9.25
N LYS A 24 10.89 12.78 -10.55
CA LYS A 24 9.70 12.15 -11.11
C LYS A 24 9.88 10.64 -11.18
N VAL A 25 8.79 9.93 -10.91
CA VAL A 25 8.72 8.46 -11.00
C VAL A 25 7.52 8.04 -11.82
N GLU A 26 7.66 6.95 -12.53
CA GLU A 26 6.58 6.29 -13.27
C GLU A 26 6.10 5.07 -12.51
N ARG A 27 4.80 4.97 -12.27
CA ARG A 27 4.17 3.79 -11.68
C ARG A 27 4.08 2.67 -12.71
N VAL A 28 4.48 1.47 -12.34
CA VAL A 28 4.31 0.25 -13.13
C VAL A 28 3.63 -0.78 -12.25
N VAL A 29 2.48 -1.28 -12.69
CA VAL A 29 1.61 -2.17 -11.92
C VAL A 29 1.41 -3.48 -12.65
N GLU A 30 1.46 -4.59 -11.90
CA GLU A 30 1.20 -5.94 -12.35
C GLU A 30 0.38 -6.69 -11.29
N LEU A 31 -0.36 -7.71 -11.71
CA LEU A 31 -0.91 -8.71 -10.80
C LEU A 31 0.05 -9.88 -10.74
N LEU A 32 0.42 -10.29 -9.54
CA LEU A 32 1.33 -11.41 -9.31
C LEU A 32 0.78 -12.32 -8.21
N GLY A 33 1.26 -13.55 -8.22
CA GLY A 33 1.17 -14.45 -7.08
C GLY A 33 2.39 -14.35 -6.18
N LEU A 34 2.22 -14.77 -4.92
CA LEU A 34 3.28 -14.81 -3.92
C LEU A 34 4.55 -15.57 -4.37
N PRO A 35 4.45 -16.71 -5.12
CA PRO A 35 5.65 -17.43 -5.58
C PRO A 35 6.58 -16.61 -6.47
N GLU A 36 6.04 -15.71 -7.31
CA GLU A 36 6.80 -14.89 -8.23
C GLU A 36 7.32 -13.60 -7.59
N LEU A 37 6.79 -13.22 -6.44
CA LEU A 37 6.95 -11.88 -5.84
C LEU A 37 8.41 -11.49 -5.62
N MET A 38 9.19 -12.36 -4.97
CA MET A 38 10.60 -12.03 -4.65
C MET A 38 11.45 -11.89 -5.90
N GLN A 39 11.23 -12.74 -6.90
CA GLN A 39 11.92 -12.65 -8.18
C GLN A 39 11.54 -11.36 -8.93
N ALA A 40 10.26 -10.97 -8.88
CA ALA A 40 9.78 -9.74 -9.48
C ALA A 40 10.41 -8.50 -8.79
N PHE A 41 10.48 -8.45 -7.46
CA PHE A 41 11.19 -7.39 -6.76
C PHE A 41 12.66 -7.30 -7.17
N ASP A 42 13.37 -8.42 -7.25
CA ASP A 42 14.76 -8.45 -7.67
C ASP A 42 14.95 -7.92 -9.10
N ALA A 43 14.05 -8.27 -10.00
CA ALA A 43 14.05 -7.75 -11.36
C ALA A 43 13.84 -6.23 -11.41
N ARG A 44 12.88 -5.71 -10.62
CA ARG A 44 12.63 -4.26 -10.52
C ARG A 44 13.81 -3.51 -9.92
N ILE A 45 14.40 -4.02 -8.83
CA ILE A 45 15.59 -3.41 -8.21
C ILE A 45 16.74 -3.35 -9.20
N ARG A 46 17.03 -4.44 -9.91
CA ARG A 46 18.09 -4.46 -10.97
C ARG A 46 17.79 -3.49 -12.11
N ALA A 47 16.52 -3.27 -12.42
CA ALA A 47 16.07 -2.31 -13.44
C ALA A 47 16.03 -0.85 -12.93
N GLY A 48 16.47 -0.57 -11.70
CA GLY A 48 16.60 0.78 -11.15
C GLY A 48 15.31 1.37 -10.57
N TYR A 49 14.32 0.53 -10.25
CA TYR A 49 13.14 1.00 -9.51
C TYR A 49 13.53 1.36 -8.07
N THR A 50 12.97 2.43 -7.55
CA THR A 50 13.34 3.01 -6.25
C THR A 50 12.30 2.77 -5.15
N TYR A 51 11.06 2.53 -5.53
CA TYR A 51 9.96 2.25 -4.60
C TYR A 51 9.13 1.10 -5.14
N GLY A 52 8.49 0.36 -4.24
CA GLY A 52 7.58 -0.71 -4.60
C GLY A 52 6.92 -1.34 -3.38
N ASP A 53 5.71 -1.82 -3.60
CA ASP A 53 4.92 -2.54 -2.62
C ASP A 53 4.13 -3.66 -3.28
N PHE A 54 3.62 -4.57 -2.45
CA PHE A 54 2.73 -5.64 -2.87
C PHE A 54 1.54 -5.70 -1.91
N GLN A 55 0.34 -5.55 -2.44
CA GLN A 55 -0.88 -5.55 -1.66
C GLN A 55 -1.70 -6.80 -1.93
N PHE A 56 -1.79 -7.66 -0.94
CA PHE A 56 -2.49 -8.94 -1.02
C PHE A 56 -4.00 -8.80 -1.13
N ALA A 57 -4.62 -9.77 -1.81
CA ALA A 57 -6.05 -10.03 -1.68
C ALA A 57 -6.37 -10.55 -0.27
N THR A 58 -7.27 -9.88 0.44
CA THR A 58 -7.57 -10.13 1.86
C THR A 58 -8.93 -10.78 2.10
N ASP A 59 -9.60 -11.28 1.05
CA ASP A 59 -10.88 -12.01 1.16
C ASP A 59 -10.62 -13.49 1.39
N PRO A 60 -10.92 -14.06 2.60
CA PRO A 60 -10.70 -15.48 2.87
C PRO A 60 -11.53 -16.42 1.98
N GLY A 61 -12.64 -15.93 1.43
CA GLY A 61 -13.46 -16.68 0.46
C GLY A 61 -12.91 -16.69 -0.97
N SER A 62 -11.79 -16.02 -1.24
CA SER A 62 -11.17 -15.95 -2.55
C SER A 62 -10.07 -17.01 -2.71
N PRO A 63 -9.96 -17.69 -3.87
CA PRO A 63 -8.82 -18.59 -4.14
C PRO A 63 -7.46 -17.89 -4.06
N GLY A 64 -7.41 -16.59 -4.32
CA GLY A 64 -6.20 -15.78 -4.24
C GLY A 64 -5.91 -15.17 -2.86
N PHE A 65 -6.65 -15.57 -1.81
CA PHE A 65 -6.47 -15.05 -0.45
C PHE A 65 -5.01 -15.17 0.01
N LEU A 66 -4.41 -14.05 0.40
CA LEU A 66 -3.00 -13.93 0.85
C LEU A 66 -1.97 -14.58 -0.09
N ASN A 67 -2.34 -14.77 -1.35
CA ASN A 67 -1.47 -15.29 -2.40
C ASN A 67 -1.37 -14.32 -3.57
N ASP A 68 -2.50 -13.85 -4.09
CA ASP A 68 -2.52 -12.94 -5.21
C ASP A 68 -2.53 -11.48 -4.73
N GLY A 69 -1.92 -10.60 -5.49
CA GLY A 69 -1.88 -9.21 -5.11
C GLY A 69 -1.49 -8.26 -6.23
N VAL A 70 -1.59 -6.98 -5.92
CA VAL A 70 -1.20 -5.87 -6.78
C VAL A 70 0.26 -5.53 -6.48
N PHE A 71 1.12 -5.75 -7.46
CA PHE A 71 2.53 -5.38 -7.43
C PHE A 71 2.71 -4.02 -8.07
N SER A 72 2.99 -3.01 -7.28
CA SER A 72 3.13 -1.62 -7.72
C SER A 72 4.55 -1.15 -7.46
N CYS A 73 5.26 -0.76 -8.51
CA CYS A 73 6.63 -0.27 -8.44
C CYS A 73 6.80 1.07 -9.17
N TYR A 74 7.80 1.82 -8.74
CA TYR A 74 8.07 3.16 -9.27
C TYR A 74 9.52 3.27 -9.73
N ARG A 75 9.71 3.65 -10.99
CA ARG A 75 11.03 3.90 -11.57
C ARG A 75 11.26 5.39 -11.79
N PRO A 76 12.48 5.88 -11.54
CA PRO A 76 12.85 7.25 -11.90
C PRO A 76 12.69 7.48 -13.40
N VAL A 77 12.24 8.67 -13.76
CA VAL A 77 12.15 9.14 -15.15
C VAL A 77 12.72 10.54 -15.25
N ASP A 78 12.95 10.99 -16.49
CA ASP A 78 13.41 12.36 -16.74
C ASP A 78 12.42 13.39 -16.19
N ASP A 79 12.91 14.31 -15.37
CA ASP A 79 12.12 15.38 -14.75
C ASP A 79 11.50 16.33 -15.80
N ALA A 80 11.98 16.33 -17.05
CA ALA A 80 11.39 17.08 -18.14
C ALA A 80 10.06 16.48 -18.66
N ARG A 81 9.79 15.17 -18.40
CA ARG A 81 8.53 14.54 -18.82
C ARG A 81 7.35 15.24 -18.15
N PRO A 82 6.31 15.69 -18.91
CA PRO A 82 5.15 16.33 -18.33
C PRO A 82 4.28 15.34 -17.55
N ILE A 83 3.78 15.77 -16.40
CA ILE A 83 2.72 15.06 -15.68
C ILE A 83 1.38 15.48 -16.29
N ALA A 84 0.60 14.54 -16.80
CA ALA A 84 -0.69 14.83 -17.38
C ALA A 84 -1.67 15.37 -16.34
N ALA A 85 -2.42 16.43 -16.66
CA ALA A 85 -3.36 17.06 -15.74
C ALA A 85 -4.57 16.16 -15.41
N ASN A 86 -4.92 15.25 -16.30
CA ASN A 86 -6.08 14.35 -16.19
C ASN A 86 -5.73 12.95 -15.70
N GLN A 87 -4.63 12.77 -14.95
CA GLN A 87 -4.30 11.48 -14.36
C GLN A 87 -5.40 10.98 -13.43
N LEU A 88 -5.58 9.66 -13.42
CA LEU A 88 -6.49 9.01 -12.47
C LEU A 88 -6.02 9.27 -11.04
N ARG A 89 -6.96 9.58 -10.17
CA ARG A 89 -6.72 9.79 -8.73
C ARG A 89 -7.88 9.21 -7.95
N LEU A 90 -7.58 8.64 -6.79
CA LEU A 90 -8.57 8.36 -5.78
C LEU A 90 -8.77 9.63 -4.94
N HIS A 91 -10.01 10.08 -4.87
CA HIS A 91 -10.41 11.19 -4.00
C HIS A 91 -10.80 10.68 -2.62
N GLN A 92 -11.03 11.57 -1.66
CA GLN A 92 -11.41 11.17 -0.30
C GLN A 92 -12.64 10.26 -0.27
N ALA A 93 -13.63 10.52 -1.13
CA ALA A 93 -14.84 9.69 -1.21
C ALA A 93 -14.53 8.25 -1.68
N ASP A 94 -13.61 8.09 -2.63
CA ASP A 94 -13.19 6.79 -3.13
C ASP A 94 -12.45 6.00 -2.04
N TRP A 95 -11.57 6.67 -1.29
CA TRP A 95 -10.88 6.06 -0.16
C TRP A 95 -11.83 5.63 0.96
N ARG A 96 -12.79 6.48 1.35
CA ARG A 96 -13.81 6.11 2.34
C ARG A 96 -14.63 4.92 1.89
N ARG A 97 -14.99 4.89 0.60
CA ARG A 97 -15.66 3.75 0.00
C ARG A 97 -14.84 2.47 0.07
N LEU A 98 -13.56 2.53 -0.30
CA LEU A 98 -12.64 1.37 -0.24
C LEU A 98 -12.47 0.87 1.20
N LEU A 99 -12.34 1.76 2.17
CA LEU A 99 -12.29 1.42 3.60
C LEU A 99 -13.57 0.70 4.04
N TYR A 100 -14.74 1.24 3.71
CA TYR A 100 -16.01 0.58 4.01
C TYR A 100 -16.10 -0.81 3.37
N LEU A 101 -15.75 -0.92 2.10
CA LEU A 101 -15.74 -2.21 1.40
C LEU A 101 -14.76 -3.21 2.01
N ALA A 102 -13.61 -2.76 2.50
CA ALA A 102 -12.65 -3.62 3.19
C ALA A 102 -13.23 -4.29 4.45
N HIS A 103 -14.27 -3.73 5.04
CA HIS A 103 -14.98 -4.32 6.18
C HIS A 103 -16.13 -5.23 5.75
N VAL A 104 -16.94 -4.80 4.76
CA VAL A 104 -18.20 -5.49 4.42
C VAL A 104 -18.11 -6.39 3.19
N ASN A 105 -17.13 -6.15 2.30
CA ASN A 105 -16.96 -6.92 1.06
C ASN A 105 -15.51 -6.80 0.55
N LYS A 106 -14.60 -7.52 1.19
CA LYS A 106 -13.17 -7.52 0.89
C LYS A 106 -12.86 -7.85 -0.56
N ARG A 107 -13.61 -8.77 -1.17
CA ARG A 107 -13.47 -9.14 -2.58
C ARG A 107 -13.71 -7.94 -3.51
N ARG A 108 -14.79 -7.21 -3.26
CA ARG A 108 -15.12 -6.02 -4.05
C ARG A 108 -14.11 -4.89 -3.82
N ALA A 109 -13.67 -4.69 -2.57
CA ALA A 109 -12.61 -3.73 -2.25
C ALA A 109 -11.35 -4.02 -3.08
N PHE A 110 -10.90 -5.28 -3.12
CA PHE A 110 -9.73 -5.69 -3.88
C PHE A 110 -9.91 -5.48 -5.39
N ILE A 111 -11.09 -5.81 -5.95
CA ILE A 111 -11.37 -5.61 -7.38
C ILE A 111 -11.31 -4.12 -7.74
N GLU A 112 -11.99 -3.24 -6.99
CA GLU A 112 -12.02 -1.80 -7.26
C GLU A 112 -10.63 -1.16 -7.10
N PHE A 113 -9.88 -1.57 -6.07
CA PHE A 113 -8.50 -1.15 -5.84
C PHE A 113 -7.58 -1.58 -6.99
N THR A 114 -7.66 -2.84 -7.38
CA THR A 114 -6.87 -3.43 -8.47
C THR A 114 -7.14 -2.74 -9.80
N ASP A 115 -8.41 -2.50 -10.15
CA ASP A 115 -8.78 -1.77 -11.38
C ASP A 115 -8.14 -0.39 -11.43
N PHE A 116 -8.22 0.36 -10.33
CA PHE A 116 -7.59 1.68 -10.24
C PHE A 116 -6.06 1.60 -10.44
N TYR A 117 -5.40 0.68 -9.75
CA TYR A 117 -3.94 0.56 -9.84
C TYR A 117 -3.48 0.14 -11.23
N LEU A 118 -4.10 -0.86 -11.84
CA LEU A 118 -3.79 -1.29 -13.20
C LEU A 118 -3.99 -0.16 -14.22
N ARG A 119 -5.09 0.56 -14.14
CA ARG A 119 -5.38 1.70 -15.02
C ARG A 119 -4.46 2.90 -14.79
N SER A 120 -3.87 3.03 -13.62
CA SER A 120 -2.90 4.07 -13.28
C SER A 120 -1.46 3.70 -13.63
N SER A 121 -1.21 2.49 -14.18
CA SER A 121 0.11 2.10 -14.67
C SER A 121 0.56 3.02 -15.80
N GLY A 122 1.81 3.46 -15.77
CA GLY A 122 2.37 4.45 -16.71
C GLY A 122 2.17 5.91 -16.27
N GLN A 123 1.38 6.20 -15.24
CA GLN A 123 1.23 7.56 -14.71
C GLN A 123 2.51 8.04 -14.00
N LEU A 124 2.74 9.34 -14.09
CA LEU A 124 3.92 10.01 -13.52
C LEU A 124 3.55 10.75 -12.24
N TYR A 125 4.45 10.67 -11.27
CA TYR A 125 4.31 11.33 -9.98
C TYR A 125 5.63 11.97 -9.57
N TRP A 126 5.57 13.00 -8.74
CA TRP A 126 6.73 13.34 -7.94
C TRP A 126 6.88 12.31 -6.81
N ASN A 127 8.11 11.92 -6.50
CA ASN A 127 8.37 10.89 -5.48
C ASN A 127 7.94 11.24 -4.05
N ASP A 128 7.58 12.50 -3.81
CA ASP A 128 7.00 12.98 -2.56
C ASP A 128 5.46 13.11 -2.61
N THR A 129 4.86 12.86 -3.76
CA THR A 129 3.40 12.98 -3.96
C THR A 129 2.74 11.71 -4.52
N HIS A 130 3.52 10.65 -4.79
CA HIS A 130 2.93 9.36 -5.13
C HIS A 130 2.20 8.80 -3.91
N GLN A 131 0.93 8.50 -4.09
CA GLN A 131 0.11 8.04 -2.99
C GLN A 131 0.29 6.53 -2.80
N LEU A 132 1.07 6.15 -1.81
CA LEU A 132 1.02 4.81 -1.22
C LEU A 132 -0.08 4.74 -0.16
N ASN A 133 -0.43 5.88 0.42
CA ASN A 133 -1.43 6.00 1.47
C ASN A 133 -2.08 7.38 1.44
N ILE A 134 -3.25 7.52 2.08
CA ILE A 134 -3.93 8.79 2.28
C ILE A 134 -4.33 8.91 3.75
N TYR A 135 -4.16 10.09 4.30
CA TYR A 135 -4.72 10.43 5.60
C TYR A 135 -6.15 10.95 5.42
N LEU A 136 -7.10 10.32 6.09
CA LEU A 136 -8.50 10.73 6.12
C LEU A 136 -8.84 11.18 7.54
N ASP A 137 -9.23 12.44 7.68
CA ASP A 137 -9.69 12.96 8.96
C ASP A 137 -11.00 12.28 9.37
N ASP A 138 -11.09 11.91 10.65
CA ASP A 138 -12.32 11.42 11.32
C ASP A 138 -13.09 10.32 10.56
N TYR A 139 -12.38 9.47 9.83
CA TYR A 139 -13.05 8.40 9.08
C TYR A 139 -13.59 7.28 9.98
N HIS A 140 -13.02 7.07 11.16
CA HIS A 140 -13.45 6.03 12.12
C HIS A 140 -14.90 6.23 12.56
N GLY A 141 -15.26 7.43 13.02
CA GLY A 141 -16.63 7.71 13.43
C GLY A 141 -17.65 7.56 12.31
N GLN A 142 -17.28 7.94 11.08
CA GLN A 142 -18.12 7.74 9.91
C GLN A 142 -18.24 6.26 9.54
N LEU A 143 -17.15 5.51 9.62
CA LEU A 143 -17.11 4.08 9.34
C LEU A 143 -17.95 3.32 10.37
N ASP A 144 -17.78 3.58 11.67
CA ASP A 144 -18.57 2.98 12.75
C ASP A 144 -20.07 3.21 12.56
N ALA A 145 -20.45 4.44 12.20
CA ALA A 145 -21.85 4.77 11.93
C ALA A 145 -22.41 4.00 10.73
N HIS A 146 -21.65 3.85 9.65
CA HIS A 146 -22.06 3.07 8.46
C HIS A 146 -22.13 1.57 8.72
N LEU A 147 -21.29 1.06 9.61
CA LEU A 147 -21.30 -0.34 10.03
C LEU A 147 -22.35 -0.65 11.10
N GLY A 148 -23.00 0.38 11.66
CA GLY A 148 -23.92 0.22 12.79
C GLY A 148 -23.22 -0.26 14.07
N ALA A 149 -21.96 0.12 14.25
CA ALA A 149 -21.16 -0.30 15.40
C ALA A 149 -21.69 0.30 16.69
N HIS A 150 -21.82 -0.54 17.73
CA HIS A 150 -22.24 -0.11 19.07
C HIS A 150 -21.06 0.33 19.95
N VAL A 151 -19.84 -0.01 19.56
CA VAL A 151 -18.60 0.33 20.25
C VAL A 151 -17.67 0.95 19.23
N PRO A 152 -16.98 2.07 19.55
CA PRO A 152 -16.00 2.65 18.64
C PRO A 152 -14.90 1.64 18.27
N GLY A 153 -14.65 1.49 16.98
CA GLY A 153 -13.57 0.69 16.46
C GLY A 153 -12.25 1.46 16.41
N THR A 154 -11.14 0.75 16.37
CA THR A 154 -9.83 1.30 16.04
C THR A 154 -9.09 0.35 15.13
N GLU A 155 -8.26 0.90 14.26
CA GLU A 155 -7.38 0.13 13.41
C GLU A 155 -5.97 0.14 13.99
N MET A 156 -5.30 -0.99 13.90
CA MET A 156 -3.89 -1.12 14.30
C MET A 156 -3.06 -1.54 13.09
N ILE A 157 -1.91 -0.88 12.95
CA ILE A 157 -0.88 -1.29 11.99
C ILE A 157 0.16 -2.10 12.76
N THR A 158 0.39 -3.32 12.31
CA THR A 158 1.46 -4.18 12.83
C THR A 158 2.50 -4.38 11.73
N GLU A 159 3.76 -4.12 12.03
CA GLU A 159 4.90 -4.37 11.14
C GLU A 159 5.64 -5.61 11.58
N LEU A 160 5.84 -6.54 10.65
CA LEU A 160 6.59 -7.78 10.87
C LEU A 160 7.73 -7.85 9.86
N TYR A 161 8.94 -8.10 10.34
CA TYR A 161 10.13 -8.27 9.51
C TYR A 161 10.37 -9.76 9.28
N VAL A 162 10.05 -10.22 8.07
CA VAL A 162 10.19 -11.62 7.67
C VAL A 162 11.38 -11.75 6.73
N PRO A 163 12.35 -12.66 6.99
CA PRO A 163 13.42 -12.96 6.04
C PRO A 163 12.82 -13.40 4.69
N ARG A 164 13.44 -12.96 3.60
CA ARG A 164 12.91 -13.16 2.24
C ARG A 164 12.64 -14.62 1.91
N GLU A 165 13.55 -15.49 2.28
CA GLU A 165 13.48 -16.95 2.09
C GLU A 165 12.34 -17.61 2.86
N HIS A 166 11.81 -16.93 3.89
CA HIS A 166 10.73 -17.44 4.73
C HIS A 166 9.37 -16.80 4.41
N LEU A 167 9.30 -15.82 3.51
CA LEU A 167 8.06 -15.10 3.25
C LEU A 167 6.92 -16.01 2.80
N THR A 168 7.19 -16.92 1.86
CA THR A 168 6.15 -17.85 1.36
C THR A 168 5.63 -18.76 2.44
N PHE A 169 6.53 -19.31 3.27
CA PHE A 169 6.15 -20.15 4.40
C PHE A 169 5.36 -19.36 5.44
N PHE A 170 5.83 -18.16 5.80
CA PHE A 170 5.12 -17.27 6.73
C PHE A 170 3.71 -16.96 6.25
N MET A 171 3.54 -16.59 4.99
CA MET A 171 2.23 -16.24 4.43
C MET A 171 1.30 -17.46 4.33
N SER A 172 1.84 -18.67 4.09
CA SER A 172 1.02 -19.90 4.13
C SER A 172 0.50 -20.19 5.53
N THR A 173 1.34 -20.01 6.56
CA THR A 173 0.92 -20.18 7.96
C THR A 173 -0.16 -19.15 8.33
N VAL A 174 0.04 -17.87 8.00
CA VAL A 174 -0.97 -16.84 8.25
C VAL A 174 -2.30 -17.19 7.56
N ARG A 175 -2.26 -17.74 6.35
CA ARG A 175 -3.46 -18.12 5.61
C ARG A 175 -4.20 -19.31 6.24
N GLU A 176 -3.49 -20.22 6.91
CA GLU A 176 -4.08 -21.35 7.63
C GLU A 176 -4.80 -20.91 8.92
N ASP A 177 -4.36 -19.80 9.52
CA ASP A 177 -4.90 -19.27 10.78
C ASP A 177 -6.13 -18.37 10.59
N PHE A 178 -6.45 -17.97 9.35
CA PHE A 178 -7.57 -17.08 8.99
C PHE A 178 -8.50 -17.72 7.94
#